data_2e84cf4fa3b5e4602cfcf94ed2b17e2e
#
_entry.id   2e84cf4fa3b5e4602cfcf94ed2b17e2e
#
_cell.length_a   1.000
_cell.length_b   1.000
_cell.length_c   1.000
_cell.angle_alpha   90.00
_cell.angle_beta   90.00
_cell.angle_gamma   90.00
#
_symmetry.space_group_name_H-M   'P 1'
#
loop_
_entity.id
_entity.type
_entity.pdbx_description
1 polymer ?
#
loop_
_entity_poly.entity_id
_entity_poly.type
_entity_poly.pdbx_seq_one_letter_code
_entity_poly.pdbx_strand_id
1 'polypeptide(L)'
;GGGHLGYMLARQSRGDVNVVAVCDVDEQRLASAVKSTGGKATPYRDYRYVLERKDVDAVVIATPDHWHACQTVHACETGKHVYVEKPACCTIEEGKAMVRAARDHKICVQVGSQGRSQREAFLAHQYIANGMIGKVHTVKCWHYATPSDDNPVPDSEPPAELDWDLWLGPLAWRPYNQRYLHGVFRWLLESGGGQIRDRGAHVMSNALHFMNADHTGPVSIETKGRVPTRGLWDSAIDMEVTYQFKNPDWTLVWAQPGEMVPYFDRDRVKREGIREGYSAVYYGDKDRLVVWVGDGQVYTEQK
;
A
#
# COMPACT_ATOMS: atom_id res chain seq x y z
N GLY A 1 -1.48 -4.51 -10.68
CA GLY A 1 -1.22 -3.82 -11.94
C GLY A 1 -2.45 -3.43 -12.73
N GLY A 2 -3.45 -4.31 -12.93
CA GLY A 2 -4.55 -4.06 -13.87
C GLY A 2 -5.37 -2.79 -13.60
N GLY A 3 -5.67 -2.47 -12.33
CA GLY A 3 -6.37 -1.23 -11.99
C GLY A 3 -5.57 0.03 -12.35
N HIS A 4 -4.25 0.01 -12.15
CA HIS A 4 -3.37 1.13 -12.50
C HIS A 4 -3.25 1.32 -14.02
N LEU A 5 -3.19 0.23 -14.78
CA LEU A 5 -3.24 0.33 -16.23
C LEU A 5 -4.54 1.00 -16.69
N GLY A 6 -5.70 0.60 -16.16
CA GLY A 6 -6.98 1.26 -16.46
C GLY A 6 -6.97 2.76 -16.17
N TYR A 7 -6.35 3.17 -15.06
CA TYR A 7 -6.18 4.58 -14.73
C TYR A 7 -5.26 5.32 -15.73
N MET A 8 -4.16 4.70 -16.16
CA MET A 8 -3.27 5.27 -17.18
C MET A 8 -3.98 5.41 -18.53
N LEU A 9 -4.78 4.41 -18.93
CA LEU A 9 -5.56 4.48 -20.16
C LEU A 9 -6.62 5.58 -20.12
N ALA A 10 -7.23 5.84 -18.97
CA ALA A 10 -8.13 6.98 -18.79
C ALA A 10 -7.41 8.32 -18.93
N ARG A 11 -6.15 8.42 -18.53
CA ARG A 11 -5.30 9.60 -18.75
C ARG A 11 -4.86 9.72 -20.21
N GLN A 12 -4.53 8.61 -20.85
CA GLN A 12 -4.20 8.58 -22.27
C GLN A 12 -5.35 9.12 -23.14
N SER A 13 -6.59 8.78 -22.80
CA SER A 13 -7.75 9.31 -23.52
C SER A 13 -7.93 10.82 -23.41
N ARG A 14 -7.30 11.47 -22.42
CA ARG A 14 -7.27 12.93 -22.24
C ARG A 14 -6.04 13.58 -22.86
N GLY A 15 -5.10 12.78 -23.40
CA GLY A 15 -3.83 13.28 -23.95
C GLY A 15 -2.76 13.60 -22.92
N ASP A 16 -2.97 13.23 -21.62
CA ASP A 16 -2.03 13.52 -20.54
C ASP A 16 -0.81 12.59 -20.57
N VAL A 17 -0.98 11.36 -21.03
CA VAL A 17 0.07 10.33 -21.09
C VAL A 17 -0.07 9.48 -22.35
N ASN A 18 1.02 8.79 -22.74
CA ASN A 18 1.01 7.77 -23.78
C ASN A 18 1.57 6.45 -23.20
N VAL A 19 0.77 5.39 -23.18
CA VAL A 19 1.20 4.07 -22.71
C VAL A 19 1.90 3.35 -23.85
N VAL A 20 3.23 3.36 -23.86
CA VAL A 20 4.08 2.83 -24.93
C VAL A 20 4.60 1.40 -24.66
N ALA A 21 4.55 0.96 -23.40
CA ALA A 21 4.99 -0.38 -23.00
C ALA A 21 4.16 -0.91 -21.84
N VAL A 22 3.99 -2.23 -21.77
CA VAL A 22 3.44 -2.98 -20.64
C VAL A 22 4.34 -4.14 -20.31
N CYS A 23 4.47 -4.48 -19.02
CA CYS A 23 5.34 -5.55 -18.55
C CYS A 23 4.63 -6.39 -17.50
N ASP A 24 4.68 -7.70 -17.65
CA ASP A 24 4.25 -8.67 -16.64
C ASP A 24 5.00 -10.00 -16.87
N VAL A 25 5.33 -10.70 -15.79
CA VAL A 25 5.97 -12.02 -15.82
C VAL A 25 4.98 -13.16 -16.10
N ASP A 26 3.69 -12.86 -16.06
CA ASP A 26 2.58 -13.75 -16.41
C ASP A 26 2.08 -13.40 -17.82
N GLU A 27 2.21 -14.33 -18.77
CA GLU A 27 1.84 -14.10 -20.18
C GLU A 27 0.35 -13.80 -20.38
N GLN A 28 -0.54 -14.38 -19.58
CA GLN A 28 -1.98 -14.13 -19.69
C GLN A 28 -2.31 -12.70 -19.27
N ARG A 29 -1.66 -12.22 -18.19
CA ARG A 29 -1.79 -10.83 -17.71
C ARG A 29 -1.18 -9.85 -18.70
N LEU A 30 -0.03 -10.18 -19.24
CA LEU A 30 0.64 -9.39 -20.27
C LEU A 30 -0.23 -9.26 -21.53
N ALA A 31 -0.77 -10.36 -22.03
CA ALA A 31 -1.68 -10.35 -23.18
C ALA A 31 -2.95 -9.52 -22.91
N SER A 32 -3.52 -9.65 -21.70
CA SER A 32 -4.67 -8.83 -21.29
C SER A 32 -4.32 -7.33 -21.25
N ALA A 33 -3.13 -6.98 -20.74
CA ALA A 33 -2.65 -5.60 -20.71
C ALA A 33 -2.47 -5.04 -22.13
N VAL A 34 -1.84 -5.77 -23.04
CA VAL A 34 -1.70 -5.38 -24.45
C VAL A 34 -3.06 -5.13 -25.08
N LYS A 35 -4.00 -6.07 -24.89
CA LYS A 35 -5.37 -5.93 -25.41
C LYS A 35 -6.05 -4.65 -24.90
N SER A 36 -5.86 -4.33 -23.61
CA SER A 36 -6.43 -3.14 -23.00
C SER A 36 -5.90 -1.83 -23.60
N THR A 37 -4.65 -1.84 -24.12
CA THR A 37 -4.07 -0.68 -24.83
C THR A 37 -4.51 -0.59 -26.31
N GLY A 38 -5.40 -1.46 -26.76
CA GLY A 38 -5.76 -1.58 -28.16
C GLY A 38 -4.63 -2.11 -29.06
N GLY A 39 -3.69 -2.89 -28.48
CA GLY A 39 -2.53 -3.45 -29.17
C GLY A 39 -1.40 -2.43 -29.43
N LYS A 40 -1.46 -1.24 -28.85
CA LYS A 40 -0.51 -0.14 -29.12
C LYS A 40 0.77 -0.21 -28.27
N ALA A 41 0.68 -0.74 -27.05
CA ALA A 41 1.83 -0.84 -26.19
C ALA A 41 2.65 -2.10 -26.50
N THR A 42 3.97 -1.97 -26.49
CA THR A 42 4.90 -3.08 -26.67
C THR A 42 4.93 -3.95 -25.40
N PRO A 43 4.75 -5.28 -25.50
CA PRO A 43 4.82 -6.18 -24.35
C PRO A 43 6.25 -6.55 -23.99
N TYR A 44 6.51 -6.69 -22.69
CA TYR A 44 7.77 -7.18 -22.13
C TYR A 44 7.50 -8.15 -20.98
N ARG A 45 8.28 -9.22 -20.87
CA ARG A 45 8.27 -10.09 -19.69
C ARG A 45 9.24 -9.59 -18.62
N ASP A 46 10.31 -8.95 -19.02
CA ASP A 46 11.34 -8.40 -18.16
C ASP A 46 11.31 -6.86 -18.22
N TYR A 47 11.12 -6.23 -17.07
CA TYR A 47 11.03 -4.78 -16.94
C TYR A 47 12.30 -4.04 -17.34
N ARG A 48 13.47 -4.70 -17.28
CA ARG A 48 14.76 -4.11 -17.64
C ARG A 48 14.75 -3.62 -19.08
N TYR A 49 14.15 -4.37 -20.00
CA TYR A 49 13.99 -3.94 -21.40
C TYR A 49 13.04 -2.74 -21.57
N VAL A 50 12.09 -2.54 -20.65
CA VAL A 50 11.28 -1.30 -20.64
C VAL A 50 12.15 -0.12 -20.26
N LEU A 51 13.05 -0.28 -19.28
CA LEU A 51 13.94 0.78 -18.81
C LEU A 51 15.00 1.18 -19.84
N GLU A 52 15.40 0.30 -20.73
CA GLU A 52 16.35 0.58 -21.83
C GLU A 52 15.75 1.47 -22.93
N ARG A 53 14.43 1.56 -23.02
CA ARG A 53 13.75 2.36 -24.05
C ARG A 53 13.97 3.86 -23.86
N LYS A 54 14.31 4.54 -24.96
CA LYS A 54 14.51 6.00 -24.97
C LYS A 54 13.22 6.79 -25.02
N ASP A 55 12.12 6.18 -25.46
CA ASP A 55 10.79 6.79 -25.57
C ASP A 55 9.92 6.58 -24.33
N VAL A 56 10.48 6.04 -23.24
CA VAL A 56 9.85 5.93 -21.93
C VAL A 56 10.41 7.03 -21.03
N ASP A 57 9.57 7.98 -20.62
CA ASP A 57 9.92 9.07 -19.71
C ASP A 57 9.69 8.69 -18.24
N ALA A 58 8.66 7.88 -17.97
CA ALA A 58 8.24 7.50 -16.64
C ALA A 58 7.68 6.06 -16.60
N VAL A 59 7.79 5.43 -15.44
CA VAL A 59 7.25 4.10 -15.19
C VAL A 59 6.28 4.08 -14.02
N VAL A 60 5.25 3.25 -14.13
CA VAL A 60 4.31 2.93 -13.04
C VAL A 60 4.64 1.52 -12.55
N ILE A 61 5.13 1.41 -11.33
CA ILE A 61 5.50 0.16 -10.68
C ILE A 61 4.34 -0.27 -9.77
N ALA A 62 3.71 -1.39 -10.13
CA ALA A 62 2.58 -1.98 -9.39
C ALA A 62 2.71 -3.52 -9.37
N THR A 63 3.94 -3.97 -9.21
CA THR A 63 4.37 -5.35 -9.00
C THR A 63 4.07 -5.80 -7.56
N PRO A 64 4.39 -7.03 -7.14
CA PRO A 64 4.47 -7.37 -5.73
C PRO A 64 5.48 -6.49 -4.98
N ASP A 65 5.23 -6.27 -3.68
CA ASP A 65 5.93 -5.27 -2.87
C ASP A 65 7.45 -5.46 -2.83
N HIS A 66 7.92 -6.71 -2.83
CA HIS A 66 9.35 -7.06 -2.81
C HIS A 66 10.13 -6.58 -4.04
N TRP A 67 9.43 -6.25 -5.13
CA TRP A 67 10.02 -5.70 -6.34
C TRP A 67 10.11 -4.17 -6.36
N HIS A 68 9.31 -3.48 -5.54
CA HIS A 68 9.13 -2.03 -5.62
C HIS A 68 10.45 -1.27 -5.51
N ALA A 69 11.27 -1.60 -4.51
CA ALA A 69 12.52 -0.89 -4.26
C ALA A 69 13.53 -1.11 -5.38
N CYS A 70 13.77 -2.37 -5.78
CA CYS A 70 14.71 -2.73 -6.82
C CYS A 70 14.34 -2.05 -8.16
N GLN A 71 13.08 -2.16 -8.58
CA GLN A 71 12.60 -1.54 -9.81
C GLN A 71 12.68 -0.01 -9.76
N THR A 72 12.42 0.61 -8.61
CA THR A 72 12.54 2.06 -8.43
C THR A 72 13.98 2.52 -8.57
N VAL A 73 14.93 1.82 -7.94
CA VAL A 73 16.37 2.15 -8.03
C VAL A 73 16.83 2.04 -9.49
N HIS A 74 16.56 0.91 -10.17
CA HIS A 74 16.93 0.73 -11.58
C HIS A 74 16.28 1.76 -12.51
N ALA A 75 15.03 2.16 -12.25
CA ALA A 75 14.39 3.22 -13.01
C ALA A 75 15.09 4.57 -12.82
N CYS A 76 15.49 4.91 -11.60
CA CYS A 76 16.27 6.12 -11.31
C CYS A 76 17.62 6.10 -12.05
N GLU A 77 18.37 4.98 -11.99
CA GLU A 77 19.65 4.82 -12.66
C GLU A 77 19.56 4.95 -14.18
N THR A 78 18.42 4.59 -14.76
CA THR A 78 18.15 4.71 -16.20
C THR A 78 17.48 6.03 -16.59
N GLY A 79 17.34 6.97 -15.65
CA GLY A 79 16.80 8.31 -15.90
C GLY A 79 15.28 8.35 -16.06
N LYS A 80 14.53 7.36 -15.56
CA LYS A 80 13.06 7.32 -15.67
C LYS A 80 12.41 7.85 -14.40
N HIS A 81 11.40 8.71 -14.53
CA HIS A 81 10.54 9.09 -13.42
C HIS A 81 9.67 7.92 -12.96
N VAL A 82 9.32 7.89 -11.68
CA VAL A 82 8.67 6.72 -11.06
C VAL A 82 7.41 7.09 -10.33
N TYR A 83 6.34 6.37 -10.60
CA TYR A 83 5.22 6.20 -9.68
C TYR A 83 5.27 4.76 -9.17
N VAL A 84 5.54 4.57 -7.88
CA VAL A 84 5.58 3.24 -7.25
C VAL A 84 4.41 3.07 -6.30
N GLU A 85 3.74 1.91 -6.37
CA GLU A 85 2.64 1.61 -5.46
C GLU A 85 3.11 1.46 -4.01
N LYS A 86 2.15 1.63 -3.10
CA LYS A 86 2.33 1.35 -1.68
C LYS A 86 2.22 -0.17 -1.40
N PRO A 87 2.90 -0.67 -0.40
CA PRO A 87 4.01 -0.08 0.35
C PRO A 87 5.25 0.08 -0.52
N ALA A 88 5.94 1.20 -0.39
CA ALA A 88 7.05 1.54 -1.31
C ALA A 88 8.22 0.57 -1.23
N CYS A 89 8.44 -0.07 -0.09
CA CYS A 89 9.57 -0.96 0.18
C CYS A 89 9.23 -1.98 1.28
N CYS A 90 10.00 -3.06 1.34
CA CYS A 90 9.86 -4.10 2.35
C CYS A 90 10.69 -3.82 3.61
N THR A 91 11.80 -3.10 3.48
CA THR A 91 12.72 -2.79 4.56
C THR A 91 13.10 -1.30 4.59
N ILE A 92 13.61 -0.85 5.74
CA ILE A 92 14.09 0.53 5.90
C ILE A 92 15.29 0.79 4.97
N GLU A 93 16.18 -0.19 4.80
CA GLU A 93 17.36 -0.04 3.94
C GLU A 93 16.98 0.08 2.46
N GLU A 94 15.97 -0.65 2.00
CA GLU A 94 15.38 -0.47 0.67
C GLU A 94 14.86 0.96 0.49
N GLY A 95 14.10 1.47 1.45
CA GLY A 95 13.59 2.85 1.41
C GLY A 95 14.71 3.89 1.34
N LYS A 96 15.79 3.71 2.11
CA LYS A 96 16.97 4.55 2.05
C LYS A 96 17.66 4.48 0.68
N ALA A 97 17.75 3.29 0.08
CA ALA A 97 18.32 3.12 -1.26
C ALA A 97 17.51 3.86 -2.32
N MET A 98 16.18 3.75 -2.27
CA MET A 98 15.27 4.49 -3.16
C MET A 98 15.45 6.00 -3.05
N VAL A 99 15.54 6.53 -1.82
CA VAL A 99 15.75 7.98 -1.58
C VAL A 99 17.10 8.43 -2.14
N ARG A 100 18.18 7.65 -1.92
CA ARG A 100 19.51 7.95 -2.49
C ARG A 100 19.45 7.97 -4.01
N ALA A 101 18.94 6.90 -4.64
CA ALA A 101 18.84 6.79 -6.10
C ALA A 101 18.06 7.97 -6.71
N ALA A 102 16.90 8.31 -6.14
CA ALA A 102 16.09 9.43 -6.60
C ALA A 102 16.84 10.76 -6.56
N ARG A 103 17.61 11.02 -5.50
CA ARG A 103 18.39 12.25 -5.31
C ARG A 103 19.62 12.30 -6.22
N ASP A 104 20.39 11.23 -6.28
CA ASP A 104 21.64 11.15 -7.03
C ASP A 104 21.38 11.29 -8.54
N HIS A 105 20.31 10.71 -9.03
CA HIS A 105 19.90 10.77 -10.43
C HIS A 105 18.91 11.92 -10.73
N LYS A 106 18.49 12.70 -9.71
CA LYS A 106 17.53 13.82 -9.85
C LYS A 106 16.19 13.40 -10.45
N ILE A 107 15.71 12.23 -10.07
CA ILE A 107 14.47 11.63 -10.55
C ILE A 107 13.32 11.96 -9.60
N CYS A 108 12.16 12.28 -10.17
CA CYS A 108 10.91 12.39 -9.42
C CYS A 108 10.37 10.98 -9.13
N VAL A 109 10.27 10.64 -7.85
CA VAL A 109 9.67 9.40 -7.37
C VAL A 109 8.43 9.74 -6.53
N GLN A 110 7.27 9.27 -6.96
CA GLN A 110 6.00 9.41 -6.26
C GLN A 110 5.54 8.05 -5.73
N VAL A 111 5.31 7.97 -4.42
CA VAL A 111 4.68 6.80 -3.80
C VAL A 111 3.16 6.90 -3.92
N GLY A 112 2.50 5.79 -4.26
CA GLY A 112 1.06 5.68 -4.46
C GLY A 112 0.24 5.72 -3.18
N SER A 113 0.36 6.79 -2.41
CA SER A 113 -0.43 7.04 -1.19
C SER A 113 -1.69 7.86 -1.52
N GLN A 114 -2.53 7.34 -2.40
CA GLN A 114 -3.69 8.05 -2.95
C GLN A 114 -4.69 8.53 -1.89
N GLY A 115 -4.75 7.86 -0.74
CA GLY A 115 -5.58 8.27 0.40
C GLY A 115 -5.30 9.70 0.86
N ARG A 116 -4.06 10.18 0.73
CA ARG A 116 -3.65 11.55 1.09
C ARG A 116 -4.20 12.63 0.14
N SER A 117 -4.56 12.25 -1.08
CA SER A 117 -5.03 13.15 -2.12
C SER A 117 -6.55 13.15 -2.30
N GLN A 118 -7.28 12.40 -1.48
CA GLN A 118 -8.74 12.38 -1.49
C GLN A 118 -9.29 13.66 -0.83
N ARG A 119 -10.43 14.13 -1.35
CA ARG A 119 -11.09 15.32 -0.81
C ARG A 119 -11.39 15.19 0.69
N GLU A 120 -11.81 14.03 1.11
CA GLU A 120 -12.18 13.70 2.48
C GLU A 120 -10.96 13.70 3.41
N ALA A 121 -9.81 13.24 2.93
CA ALA A 121 -8.55 13.35 3.65
C ALA A 121 -8.14 14.82 3.85
N PHE A 122 -8.30 15.63 2.82
CA PHE A 122 -8.07 17.08 2.91
C PHE A 122 -9.00 17.73 3.94
N LEU A 123 -10.30 17.43 3.90
CA LEU A 123 -11.27 17.95 4.87
C LEU A 123 -10.96 17.50 6.30
N ALA A 124 -10.62 16.22 6.50
CA ALA A 124 -10.23 15.70 7.80
C ALA A 124 -8.98 16.40 8.35
N HIS A 125 -7.96 16.59 7.50
CA HIS A 125 -6.76 17.33 7.88
C HIS A 125 -7.09 18.77 8.28
N GLN A 126 -7.90 19.49 7.49
CA GLN A 126 -8.33 20.84 7.83
C GLN A 126 -9.11 20.89 9.17
N TYR A 127 -9.96 19.90 9.42
CA TYR A 127 -10.74 19.81 10.67
C TYR A 127 -9.81 19.68 11.88
N ILE A 128 -8.81 18.81 11.80
CA ILE A 128 -7.81 18.61 12.85
C ILE A 128 -6.91 19.86 12.99
N ALA A 129 -6.38 20.38 11.89
CA ALA A 129 -5.47 21.53 11.90
C ALA A 129 -6.12 22.81 12.46
N ASN A 130 -7.43 22.99 12.26
CA ASN A 130 -8.18 24.12 12.80
C ASN A 130 -8.68 23.88 14.25
N GLY A 131 -8.29 22.75 14.90
CA GLY A 131 -8.60 22.45 16.28
C GLY A 131 -10.10 22.19 16.54
N MET A 132 -10.85 21.73 15.54
CA MET A 132 -12.29 21.48 15.67
C MET A 132 -12.60 20.38 16.67
N ILE A 133 -11.73 19.38 16.81
CA ILE A 133 -11.81 18.32 17.83
C ILE A 133 -10.89 18.57 19.03
N GLY A 134 -10.27 19.76 19.10
CA GLY A 134 -9.27 20.10 20.11
C GLY A 134 -7.90 19.49 19.78
N LYS A 135 -7.04 19.34 20.82
CA LYS A 135 -5.73 18.72 20.66
C LYS A 135 -5.87 17.20 20.52
N VAL A 136 -5.45 16.65 19.40
CA VAL A 136 -5.44 15.20 19.22
C VAL A 136 -4.31 14.58 20.04
N HIS A 137 -4.64 13.58 20.85
CA HIS A 137 -3.71 12.86 21.72
C HIS A 137 -3.57 11.37 21.34
N THR A 138 -4.57 10.80 20.65
CA THR A 138 -4.57 9.38 20.26
C THR A 138 -5.21 9.23 18.90
N VAL A 139 -4.57 8.42 18.06
CA VAL A 139 -5.14 7.97 16.77
C VAL A 139 -5.18 6.44 16.79
N LYS A 140 -6.37 5.86 16.59
CA LYS A 140 -6.52 4.41 16.46
C LYS A 140 -6.86 4.06 15.02
N CYS A 141 -6.00 3.25 14.41
CA CYS A 141 -6.18 2.68 13.07
C CYS A 141 -6.51 1.20 13.20
N TRP A 142 -7.39 0.67 12.32
CA TRP A 142 -7.74 -0.76 12.37
C TRP A 142 -8.02 -1.36 11.00
N HIS A 143 -7.93 -2.68 10.96
CA HIS A 143 -8.37 -3.54 9.85
C HIS A 143 -8.83 -4.90 10.37
N TYR A 144 -9.29 -5.76 9.47
CA TYR A 144 -9.56 -7.17 9.78
C TYR A 144 -8.26 -7.93 10.07
N ALA A 145 -8.38 -9.10 10.69
CA ALA A 145 -7.26 -10.03 10.86
C ALA A 145 -6.61 -10.37 9.51
N THR A 146 -5.31 -10.66 9.53
CA THR A 146 -4.66 -11.28 8.36
C THR A 146 -5.19 -12.70 8.19
N PRO A 147 -5.53 -13.15 6.97
CA PRO A 147 -5.88 -14.54 6.73
C PRO A 147 -4.76 -15.50 7.13
N SER A 148 -5.13 -16.69 7.60
CA SER A 148 -4.21 -17.80 7.86
C SER A 148 -4.29 -18.85 6.77
N ASP A 149 -3.19 -19.58 6.53
CA ASP A 149 -3.14 -20.72 5.63
C ASP A 149 -3.43 -22.03 6.40
N ASP A 150 -4.69 -22.20 6.82
CA ASP A 150 -5.11 -23.35 7.61
C ASP A 150 -5.15 -24.65 6.80
N ASN A 151 -5.21 -24.56 5.48
CA ASN A 151 -5.19 -25.66 4.53
C ASN A 151 -4.02 -25.52 3.56
N PRO A 152 -2.78 -25.81 3.99
CA PRO A 152 -1.60 -25.68 3.15
C PRO A 152 -1.70 -26.61 1.94
N VAL A 153 -1.16 -26.16 0.81
CA VAL A 153 -1.07 -26.95 -0.41
C VAL A 153 0.39 -27.32 -0.68
N PRO A 154 0.66 -28.46 -1.34
CA PRO A 154 2.02 -28.85 -1.68
C PRO A 154 2.60 -27.91 -2.73
N ASP A 155 3.93 -27.86 -2.76
CA ASP A 155 4.66 -27.26 -3.87
C ASP A 155 4.39 -28.02 -5.16
N SER A 156 4.48 -27.31 -6.28
CA SER A 156 4.24 -27.87 -7.61
C SER A 156 5.12 -27.18 -8.67
N GLU A 157 5.04 -27.63 -9.90
CA GLU A 157 5.61 -26.88 -11.02
C GLU A 157 4.82 -25.59 -11.23
N PRO A 158 5.48 -24.48 -11.57
CA PRO A 158 4.80 -23.25 -11.94
C PRO A 158 3.97 -23.42 -13.21
N PRO A 159 2.87 -22.68 -13.36
CA PRO A 159 2.14 -22.62 -14.63
C PRO A 159 3.08 -22.25 -15.78
N ALA A 160 2.88 -22.84 -16.96
CA ALA A 160 3.77 -22.64 -18.11
C ALA A 160 3.86 -21.17 -18.57
N GLU A 161 2.80 -20.40 -18.34
CA GLU A 161 2.71 -18.98 -18.65
C GLU A 161 3.42 -18.05 -17.67
N LEU A 162 3.84 -18.57 -16.50
CA LEU A 162 4.44 -17.78 -15.44
C LEU A 162 5.96 -17.96 -15.42
N ASP A 163 6.70 -16.87 -15.50
CA ASP A 163 8.13 -16.86 -15.18
C ASP A 163 8.31 -16.76 -13.66
N TRP A 164 8.50 -17.94 -13.02
CA TRP A 164 8.60 -18.01 -11.57
C TRP A 164 9.88 -17.39 -11.04
N ASP A 165 10.98 -17.52 -11.75
CA ASP A 165 12.27 -16.93 -11.35
C ASP A 165 12.22 -15.40 -11.37
N LEU A 166 11.66 -14.81 -12.42
CA LEU A 166 11.42 -13.36 -12.48
C LEU A 166 10.33 -12.92 -11.50
N TRP A 167 9.36 -13.77 -11.15
CA TRP A 167 8.40 -13.41 -10.11
C TRP A 167 9.06 -13.31 -8.73
N LEU A 168 9.90 -14.30 -8.37
CA LEU A 168 10.68 -14.30 -7.12
C LEU A 168 11.65 -13.12 -7.05
N GLY A 169 12.40 -12.90 -8.13
CA GLY A 169 13.35 -11.78 -8.24
C GLY A 169 14.32 -11.67 -7.08
N PRO A 170 14.23 -10.63 -6.23
CA PRO A 170 15.14 -10.42 -5.12
C PRO A 170 14.94 -11.38 -3.93
N LEU A 171 13.86 -12.16 -3.92
CA LEU A 171 13.63 -13.15 -2.86
C LEU A 171 14.54 -14.36 -3.04
N ALA A 172 14.81 -15.07 -1.94
CA ALA A 172 15.52 -16.34 -2.02
C ALA A 172 14.74 -17.34 -2.88
N TRP A 173 15.47 -18.08 -3.73
CA TRP A 173 14.85 -19.09 -4.58
C TRP A 173 14.14 -20.17 -3.74
N ARG A 174 12.98 -20.61 -4.22
CA ARG A 174 12.16 -21.67 -3.63
C ARG A 174 11.25 -22.29 -4.68
N PRO A 175 10.77 -23.53 -4.46
CA PRO A 175 9.76 -24.15 -5.30
C PRO A 175 8.51 -23.28 -5.41
N TYR A 176 7.81 -23.40 -6.51
CA TYR A 176 6.54 -22.73 -6.72
C TYR A 176 5.46 -23.32 -5.80
N ASN A 177 4.67 -22.44 -5.23
CA ASN A 177 3.46 -22.78 -4.53
C ASN A 177 2.38 -21.76 -4.86
N GLN A 178 1.16 -22.21 -5.15
CA GLN A 178 0.06 -21.32 -5.52
C GLN A 178 -0.32 -20.32 -4.40
N ARG A 179 0.14 -20.54 -3.16
CA ARG A 179 -0.05 -19.63 -2.03
C ARG A 179 0.84 -18.36 -2.09
N TYR A 180 1.68 -18.23 -3.12
CA TYR A 180 2.39 -16.97 -3.42
C TYR A 180 1.59 -16.05 -4.34
N LEU A 181 0.68 -16.57 -5.19
CA LEU A 181 0.01 -15.83 -6.27
C LEU A 181 -1.52 -15.75 -6.09
N HIS A 182 -2.20 -14.80 -6.70
CA HIS A 182 -1.76 -13.47 -7.15
C HIS A 182 -2.21 -12.41 -6.14
N GLY A 183 -1.96 -12.05 -5.22
CA GLY A 183 -2.44 -11.14 -4.21
C GLY A 183 -2.18 -11.68 -2.82
N VAL A 184 -2.06 -12.99 -2.71
CA VAL A 184 -1.82 -13.69 -1.44
C VAL A 184 -0.37 -13.59 -0.97
N PHE A 185 0.58 -13.14 -1.82
CA PHE A 185 1.92 -12.76 -1.42
C PHE A 185 1.95 -11.75 -0.26
N ARG A 186 0.85 -11.03 -0.06
CA ARG A 186 0.69 -10.05 1.03
C ARG A 186 0.75 -10.67 2.41
N TRP A 187 0.49 -11.98 2.51
CA TRP A 187 0.44 -12.69 3.78
C TRP A 187 1.79 -13.29 4.19
N LEU A 188 2.83 -13.06 3.38
CA LEU A 188 4.21 -13.43 3.67
C LEU A 188 5.00 -12.21 4.13
N LEU A 189 5.81 -12.34 5.17
CA LEU A 189 6.60 -11.24 5.73
C LEU A 189 7.58 -10.66 4.72
N GLU A 190 8.23 -11.51 3.96
CA GLU A 190 9.27 -11.12 3.01
C GLU A 190 8.75 -10.41 1.77
N SER A 191 7.53 -10.73 1.31
CA SER A 191 6.97 -10.20 0.06
C SER A 191 5.83 -9.21 0.25
N GLY A 192 5.17 -9.19 1.44
CA GLY A 192 3.99 -8.36 1.67
C GLY A 192 3.82 -7.84 3.09
N GLY A 193 4.09 -8.66 4.13
CA GLY A 193 4.08 -8.25 5.54
C GLY A 193 2.70 -8.04 6.17
N GLY A 194 1.64 -8.60 5.60
CA GLY A 194 0.30 -8.65 6.18
C GLY A 194 -0.49 -7.35 6.08
N GLN A 195 -1.58 -7.30 6.84
CA GLN A 195 -2.51 -6.17 6.81
C GLN A 195 -1.88 -4.84 7.23
N ILE A 196 -0.97 -4.85 8.19
CA ILE A 196 -0.32 -3.63 8.66
C ILE A 196 0.48 -2.95 7.52
N ARG A 197 1.13 -3.73 6.64
CA ARG A 197 1.85 -3.17 5.49
C ARG A 197 0.92 -2.87 4.32
N ASP A 198 -0.03 -3.75 4.00
CA ASP A 198 -0.93 -3.53 2.86
C ASP A 198 -1.95 -2.42 3.17
N ARG A 199 -2.72 -2.54 4.25
CA ARG A 199 -3.79 -1.60 4.59
C ARG A 199 -3.33 -0.48 5.53
N GLY A 200 -2.45 -0.81 6.47
CA GLY A 200 -1.86 0.18 7.36
C GLY A 200 -1.11 1.28 6.60
N ALA A 201 -0.48 0.96 5.46
CA ALA A 201 0.16 1.96 4.60
C ALA A 201 -0.79 3.09 4.15
N HIS A 202 -2.09 2.83 4.02
CA HIS A 202 -3.06 3.89 3.72
C HIS A 202 -3.44 4.68 4.98
N VAL A 203 -3.87 3.97 6.03
CA VAL A 203 -4.49 4.58 7.22
C VAL A 203 -3.46 5.29 8.08
N MET A 204 -2.34 4.61 8.37
CA MET A 204 -1.25 5.17 9.18
C MET A 204 -0.54 6.31 8.45
N SER A 205 -0.42 6.23 7.12
CA SER A 205 0.10 7.33 6.30
C SER A 205 -0.74 8.59 6.46
N ASN A 206 -2.07 8.46 6.45
CA ASN A 206 -2.97 9.60 6.70
C ASN A 206 -2.82 10.12 8.13
N ALA A 207 -2.70 9.23 9.13
CA ALA A 207 -2.49 9.62 10.51
C ALA A 207 -1.22 10.45 10.68
N LEU A 208 -0.09 10.00 10.12
CA LEU A 208 1.16 10.76 10.15
C LEU A 208 1.03 12.13 9.48
N HIS A 209 0.34 12.19 8.33
CA HIS A 209 0.11 13.43 7.61
C HIS A 209 -0.76 14.41 8.41
N PHE A 210 -1.88 13.95 8.96
CA PHE A 210 -2.81 14.82 9.71
C PHE A 210 -2.22 15.30 11.02
N MET A 211 -1.33 14.51 11.63
CA MET A 211 -0.60 14.88 12.84
C MET A 211 0.69 15.67 12.57
N ASN A 212 0.96 16.02 11.30
CA ASN A 212 2.20 16.69 10.86
C ASN A 212 3.46 15.95 11.33
N ALA A 213 3.43 14.62 11.27
CA ALA A 213 4.47 13.74 11.79
C ALA A 213 5.31 13.04 10.69
N ASP A 214 5.19 13.47 9.43
CA ASP A 214 5.91 12.87 8.30
C ASP A 214 7.44 12.96 8.41
N HIS A 215 7.95 13.91 9.19
CA HIS A 215 9.39 14.14 9.41
C HIS A 215 9.88 13.65 10.78
N THR A 216 9.04 12.91 11.50
CA THR A 216 9.33 12.38 12.84
C THR A 216 9.20 10.87 12.85
N GLY A 217 9.59 10.24 13.96
CA GLY A 217 9.39 8.84 14.23
C GLY A 217 8.90 8.60 15.65
N PRO A 218 8.36 7.41 15.95
CA PRO A 218 8.00 7.06 17.31
C PRO A 218 9.26 6.91 18.18
N VAL A 219 9.14 7.30 19.45
CA VAL A 219 10.20 7.13 20.45
C VAL A 219 10.13 5.77 21.14
N SER A 220 8.96 5.10 21.09
CA SER A 220 8.81 3.70 21.49
C SER A 220 7.73 3.02 20.66
N ILE A 221 7.90 1.70 20.52
CA ILE A 221 6.95 0.82 19.83
C ILE A 221 6.73 -0.39 20.72
N GLU A 222 5.45 -0.65 21.05
CA GLU A 222 5.03 -1.85 21.77
C GLU A 222 4.13 -2.67 20.87
N THR A 223 4.29 -4.00 20.86
CA THR A 223 3.47 -4.88 20.04
C THR A 223 3.05 -6.13 20.80
N LYS A 224 1.83 -6.59 20.54
CA LYS A 224 1.29 -7.88 20.96
C LYS A 224 0.52 -8.47 19.79
N GLY A 225 0.48 -9.80 19.68
CA GLY A 225 -0.25 -10.46 18.60
C GLY A 225 0.12 -11.94 18.48
N ARG A 226 -0.48 -12.59 17.48
CA ARG A 226 -0.24 -14.00 17.14
C ARG A 226 0.29 -14.11 15.72
N VAL A 227 1.30 -14.96 15.57
CA VAL A 227 1.79 -15.40 14.26
C VAL A 227 1.22 -16.80 13.96
N PRO A 228 1.07 -17.17 12.68
CA PRO A 228 0.69 -18.52 12.30
C PRO A 228 1.72 -19.54 12.79
N THR A 229 1.26 -20.72 13.16
CA THR A 229 2.14 -21.86 13.57
C THR A 229 2.20 -22.96 12.50
N ARG A 230 1.46 -22.79 11.40
CA ARG A 230 1.37 -23.73 10.28
C ARG A 230 1.02 -23.00 9.00
N GLY A 231 1.18 -23.71 7.87
CA GLY A 231 0.95 -23.13 6.54
C GLY A 231 2.15 -22.32 6.04
N LEU A 232 2.00 -21.74 4.86
CA LEU A 232 3.06 -20.97 4.21
C LEU A 232 3.05 -19.50 4.62
N TRP A 233 1.86 -18.94 4.94
CA TRP A 233 1.73 -17.54 5.33
C TRP A 233 2.20 -17.33 6.77
N ASP A 234 3.08 -16.36 6.96
CA ASP A 234 3.81 -16.11 8.20
C ASP A 234 3.60 -14.70 8.79
N SER A 235 2.79 -13.86 8.14
CA SER A 235 2.40 -12.56 8.69
C SER A 235 1.49 -12.72 9.88
N ALA A 236 1.60 -11.83 10.88
CA ALA A 236 0.77 -11.87 12.06
C ALA A 236 -0.72 -11.90 11.73
N ILE A 237 -1.46 -12.88 12.29
CA ILE A 237 -2.89 -13.06 12.09
C ILE A 237 -3.64 -11.91 12.76
N ASP A 238 -3.36 -11.70 14.05
CA ASP A 238 -3.84 -10.59 14.84
C ASP A 238 -2.66 -9.86 15.49
N MET A 239 -2.81 -8.56 15.65
CA MET A 239 -1.81 -7.74 16.35
C MET A 239 -2.40 -6.41 16.80
N GLU A 240 -1.83 -5.88 17.87
CA GLU A 240 -1.95 -4.47 18.25
C GLU A 240 -0.56 -3.90 18.37
N VAL A 241 -0.32 -2.75 17.74
CA VAL A 241 0.94 -2.03 17.81
C VAL A 241 0.67 -0.62 18.28
N THR A 242 1.34 -0.22 19.36
CA THR A 242 1.27 1.12 19.93
C THR A 242 2.58 1.85 19.66
N TYR A 243 2.48 2.99 18.98
CA TYR A 243 3.59 3.89 18.67
C TYR A 243 3.45 5.15 19.51
N GLN A 244 4.46 5.48 20.31
CA GLN A 244 4.51 6.73 21.06
C GLN A 244 5.33 7.77 20.31
N PHE A 245 4.76 8.93 20.08
CA PHE A 245 5.41 10.08 19.48
C PHE A 245 5.65 11.17 20.53
N LYS A 246 6.71 11.95 20.32
CA LYS A 246 7.03 13.15 21.11
C LYS A 246 7.18 14.34 20.18
N ASN A 247 6.78 15.52 20.66
CA ASN A 247 6.90 16.79 19.95
C ASN A 247 6.17 16.85 18.59
N PRO A 248 4.82 16.78 18.55
CA PRO A 248 3.89 16.75 19.70
C PRO A 248 3.81 15.37 20.35
N ASP A 249 3.33 15.34 21.59
CA ASP A 249 3.08 14.10 22.34
C ASP A 249 1.72 13.52 21.92
N TRP A 250 1.72 12.34 21.30
CA TRP A 250 0.55 11.60 20.87
C TRP A 250 0.85 10.12 20.64
N THR A 251 -0.21 9.31 20.61
CA THR A 251 -0.12 7.86 20.44
C THR A 251 -0.82 7.45 19.15
N LEU A 252 -0.16 6.61 18.35
CA LEU A 252 -0.77 5.91 17.22
C LEU A 252 -0.93 4.45 17.60
N VAL A 253 -2.12 3.89 17.42
CA VAL A 253 -2.42 2.47 17.63
C VAL A 253 -2.85 1.86 16.32
N TRP A 254 -2.25 0.74 15.93
CA TRP A 254 -2.76 -0.15 14.89
C TRP A 254 -3.35 -1.39 15.53
N ALA A 255 -4.55 -1.81 15.13
CA ALA A 255 -5.21 -3.01 15.60
C ALA A 255 -5.77 -3.85 14.44
N GLN A 256 -5.47 -5.16 14.45
CA GLN A 256 -6.03 -6.15 13.53
C GLN A 256 -6.27 -7.50 14.27
N PRO A 257 -7.52 -8.01 14.35
CA PRO A 257 -8.71 -7.25 14.03
C PRO A 257 -8.87 -6.08 14.98
N GLY A 258 -9.25 -4.93 14.44
CA GLY A 258 -9.67 -3.81 15.26
C GLY A 258 -11.15 -3.93 15.56
N GLU A 259 -11.53 -3.61 16.75
CA GLU A 259 -12.94 -3.40 17.06
C GLU A 259 -13.40 -2.12 16.40
N MET A 260 -14.46 -2.22 15.61
CA MET A 260 -15.16 -1.03 15.16
C MET A 260 -15.57 -0.24 16.41
N VAL A 261 -15.20 1.02 16.45
CA VAL A 261 -15.35 1.87 17.64
C VAL A 261 -16.72 1.67 18.28
N PRO A 262 -16.81 1.32 19.57
CA PRO A 262 -18.07 0.99 20.23
C PRO A 262 -19.08 2.15 20.25
N TYR A 263 -18.71 3.28 19.72
CA TYR A 263 -19.44 4.54 19.73
C TYR A 263 -20.10 4.91 18.39
N PHE A 264 -19.90 4.09 17.35
CA PHE A 264 -20.60 4.31 16.09
C PHE A 264 -22.00 3.69 16.19
N ASP A 265 -23.01 4.50 15.91
CA ASP A 265 -24.38 4.02 15.76
C ASP A 265 -24.42 2.99 14.61
N ARG A 266 -24.47 1.69 14.97
CA ARG A 266 -24.51 0.59 13.98
C ARG A 266 -25.73 0.71 13.06
N ASP A 267 -26.82 1.30 13.55
CA ASP A 267 -28.01 1.51 12.74
C ASP A 267 -27.78 2.65 11.75
N ARG A 268 -27.01 3.67 12.13
CA ARG A 268 -26.56 4.72 11.20
C ARG A 268 -25.63 4.14 10.12
N VAL A 269 -24.65 3.32 10.50
CA VAL A 269 -23.73 2.65 9.57
C VAL A 269 -24.50 1.84 8.54
N LYS A 270 -25.51 1.06 8.97
CA LYS A 270 -26.37 0.28 8.08
C LYS A 270 -27.28 1.17 7.22
N ARG A 271 -27.91 2.17 7.83
CA ARG A 271 -28.85 3.08 7.15
C ARG A 271 -28.18 3.92 6.08
N GLU A 272 -26.97 4.39 6.32
CA GLU A 272 -26.19 5.23 5.41
C GLU A 272 -25.31 4.41 4.44
N GLY A 273 -25.35 3.08 4.54
CA GLY A 273 -24.56 2.20 3.66
C GLY A 273 -23.04 2.32 3.85
N ILE A 274 -22.62 2.73 5.05
CA ILE A 274 -21.21 2.88 5.39
C ILE A 274 -20.57 1.50 5.42
N ARG A 275 -19.57 1.27 4.58
CA ARG A 275 -18.83 0.01 4.59
C ARG A 275 -17.94 -0.05 5.83
N GLU A 276 -18.09 -1.12 6.62
CA GLU A 276 -17.21 -1.46 7.72
C GLU A 276 -15.85 -1.87 7.13
N GLY A 277 -15.05 -0.90 6.74
CA GLY A 277 -13.73 -1.12 6.18
C GLY A 277 -12.62 -0.88 7.20
N TYR A 278 -11.44 -0.63 6.70
CA TYR A 278 -10.32 -0.13 7.50
C TYR A 278 -10.44 1.38 7.66
N SER A 279 -10.10 1.88 8.85
CA SER A 279 -10.38 3.27 9.23
C SER A 279 -9.46 3.76 10.33
N ALA A 280 -9.61 5.04 10.68
CA ALA A 280 -8.96 5.66 11.81
C ALA A 280 -9.93 6.52 12.63
N VAL A 281 -9.74 6.54 13.95
CA VAL A 281 -10.36 7.50 14.86
C VAL A 281 -9.29 8.38 15.46
N TYR A 282 -9.49 9.68 15.38
CA TYR A 282 -8.68 10.72 15.99
C TYR A 282 -9.39 11.21 17.25
N TYR A 283 -8.80 10.98 18.41
CA TYR A 283 -9.34 11.41 19.70
C TYR A 283 -8.71 12.73 20.09
N GLY A 284 -9.50 13.78 20.09
CA GLY A 284 -9.14 15.09 20.62
C GLY A 284 -9.67 15.29 22.05
N ASP A 285 -9.25 16.38 22.69
CA ASP A 285 -9.71 16.74 24.03
C ASP A 285 -11.12 17.37 24.06
N LYS A 286 -11.69 17.70 22.89
CA LYS A 286 -13.05 18.25 22.76
C LYS A 286 -14.02 17.29 22.08
N ASP A 287 -13.55 16.52 21.10
CA ASP A 287 -14.36 15.62 20.29
C ASP A 287 -13.48 14.58 19.61
N ARG A 288 -14.06 13.71 18.80
CA ARG A 288 -13.37 12.71 17.98
C ARG A 288 -13.82 12.77 16.53
N LEU A 289 -12.90 12.40 15.65
CA LEU A 289 -13.11 12.37 14.22
C LEU A 289 -12.88 10.96 13.70
N VAL A 290 -13.84 10.38 12.99
CA VAL A 290 -13.70 9.11 12.29
C VAL A 290 -13.44 9.37 10.81
N VAL A 291 -12.38 8.78 10.29
CA VAL A 291 -11.99 8.90 8.87
C VAL A 291 -11.98 7.52 8.25
N TRP A 292 -12.90 7.28 7.34
CA TRP A 292 -12.99 6.05 6.56
C TRP A 292 -12.08 6.16 5.33
N VAL A 293 -11.11 5.26 5.25
CA VAL A 293 -10.19 5.20 4.10
C VAL A 293 -10.77 4.27 3.05
N GLY A 294 -10.98 4.79 1.85
CA GLY A 294 -11.55 4.04 0.73
C GLY A 294 -12.95 4.49 0.30
N ASP A 295 -13.80 4.93 1.24
CA ASP A 295 -15.13 5.46 0.92
C ASP A 295 -15.22 6.98 1.11
N GLY A 296 -14.14 7.61 1.55
CA GLY A 296 -14.01 9.06 1.59
C GLY A 296 -14.97 9.77 2.54
N GLN A 297 -15.32 9.17 3.65
CA GLN A 297 -16.28 9.76 4.58
C GLN A 297 -15.61 10.18 5.88
N VAL A 298 -16.00 11.35 6.35
CA VAL A 298 -15.54 11.96 7.60
C VAL A 298 -16.76 12.18 8.50
N TYR A 299 -16.69 11.67 9.72
CA TYR A 299 -17.77 11.77 10.70
C TYR A 299 -17.28 12.39 11.99
N THR A 300 -18.06 13.30 12.56
CA THR A 300 -17.89 13.81 13.91
C THR A 300 -19.06 13.35 14.77
N GLU A 301 -18.89 13.27 16.09
CA GLU A 301 -19.99 12.94 17.00
C GLU A 301 -20.93 14.11 17.25
N GLN A 302 -20.44 15.34 17.18
CA GLN A 302 -21.30 16.52 17.27
C GLN A 302 -22.07 16.69 15.96
N LYS A 303 -23.38 16.83 16.08
CA LYS A 303 -24.31 17.11 14.99
C LYS A 303 -24.14 18.53 14.46
#